data_82c6c5247de1a55e81b1061c3d50099d
#
_entry.id   82c6c5247de1a55e81b1061c3d50099d
#
_cell.length_a   1.000
_cell.length_b   1.000
_cell.length_c   1.000
_cell.angle_alpha   90.00
_cell.angle_beta   90.00
_cell.angle_gamma   90.00
#
_symmetry.space_group_name_H-M   'P 1'
#
loop_
_entity.id
_entity.type
_entity.pdbx_description
1 polymer ?
#
loop_
_entity_poly.entity_id
_entity_poly.type
_entity_poly.pdbx_seq_one_letter_code
_entity_poly.pdbx_strand_id
1 'polypeptide(L)'
;MIEIRLHGRGGQGAVTASRLLATAAFLESKYSQSIPMYGTERRGAPVTAFVRIGEKEKMVRSLIHEPDYVVVLDPLLRKTVDITEGLREDGMLVLNSSIPPEEIELLKPYRVATVDATNISLKTLGRPITNTAILGAFCRATGEVGLDSVIGAVKQQWPGRLGELNAKAVEEAFENTHVGNPRIIEEMKRTVAPVESRADWRTFKPEVDVSKCTGCKMCWIFCPEHCIEMVEGKSVVNYDFCKGCGICAEECPVGAMSMRIESETEE
;
A
#
# COMPACT_ATOMS: atom_id res chain seq x y z
N MET A 1 19.47 -16.29 3.79
CA MET A 1 19.13 -15.24 2.83
C MET A 1 17.62 -15.14 2.88
N ILE A 2 17.11 -13.96 3.10
CA ILE A 2 15.69 -13.65 3.28
C ILE A 2 15.22 -12.93 2.02
N GLU A 3 14.08 -13.34 1.50
CA GLU A 3 13.45 -12.80 0.31
C GLU A 3 12.07 -12.22 0.63
N ILE A 4 11.86 -10.96 0.27
CA ILE A 4 10.68 -10.17 0.64
C ILE A 4 10.07 -9.62 -0.64
N ARG A 5 8.75 -9.77 -0.79
CA ARG A 5 7.98 -9.15 -1.87
C ARG A 5 7.03 -8.09 -1.28
N LEU A 6 7.08 -6.89 -1.84
CA LEU A 6 6.21 -5.79 -1.46
C LEU A 6 5.18 -5.56 -2.58
N HIS A 7 3.92 -5.55 -2.22
CA HIS A 7 2.80 -5.20 -3.10
C HIS A 7 2.27 -3.81 -2.76
N GLY A 8 2.02 -3.02 -3.77
CA GLY A 8 1.39 -1.70 -3.63
C GLY A 8 0.71 -1.30 -4.93
N ARG A 9 0.25 -0.05 -4.98
CA ARG A 9 -0.23 0.58 -6.22
C ARG A 9 0.74 1.66 -6.68
N GLY A 10 0.75 1.95 -7.96
CA GLY A 10 1.54 3.06 -8.51
C GLY A 10 1.24 4.36 -7.77
N GLY A 11 2.29 4.98 -7.20
CA GLY A 11 2.19 6.18 -6.36
C GLY A 11 2.16 5.95 -4.84
N GLN A 12 1.98 4.71 -4.35
CA GLN A 12 2.00 4.40 -2.90
C GLN A 12 3.40 4.21 -2.32
N GLY A 13 4.42 4.10 -3.16
CA GLY A 13 5.82 4.04 -2.74
C GLY A 13 6.33 2.66 -2.33
N ALA A 14 5.85 1.56 -2.93
CA ALA A 14 6.38 0.21 -2.71
C ALA A 14 7.89 0.12 -3.00
N VAL A 15 8.35 0.78 -4.08
CA VAL A 15 9.80 0.88 -4.41
C VAL A 15 10.55 1.69 -3.34
N THR A 16 9.95 2.74 -2.80
CA THR A 16 10.57 3.51 -1.71
C THR A 16 10.69 2.65 -0.45
N ALA A 17 9.63 1.92 -0.09
CA ALA A 17 9.66 1.00 1.05
C ALA A 17 10.74 -0.08 0.89
N SER A 18 10.88 -0.67 -0.31
CA SER A 18 11.91 -1.67 -0.57
C SER A 18 13.33 -1.12 -0.43
N ARG A 19 13.58 0.12 -0.89
CA ARG A 19 14.88 0.79 -0.72
C ARG A 19 15.18 1.11 0.74
N LEU A 20 14.21 1.64 1.48
CA LEU A 20 14.34 1.92 2.91
C LEU A 20 14.67 0.66 3.70
N LEU A 21 13.96 -0.44 3.43
CA LEU A 21 14.20 -1.72 4.10
C LEU A 21 15.61 -2.27 3.79
N ALA A 22 16.04 -2.18 2.53
CA ALA A 22 17.41 -2.55 2.16
C ALA A 22 18.46 -1.66 2.83
N THR A 23 18.22 -0.34 2.90
CA THR A 23 19.11 0.60 3.61
C THR A 23 19.17 0.27 5.10
N ALA A 24 18.03 -0.01 5.74
CA ALA A 24 17.97 -0.38 7.15
C ALA A 24 18.76 -1.66 7.44
N ALA A 25 18.62 -2.69 6.60
CA ALA A 25 19.41 -3.92 6.72
C ALA A 25 20.93 -3.65 6.54
N PHE A 26 21.30 -2.74 5.63
CA PHE A 26 22.68 -2.34 5.44
C PHE A 26 23.26 -1.62 6.69
N LEU A 27 22.45 -0.80 7.37
CA LEU A 27 22.87 -0.17 8.63
C LEU A 27 23.17 -1.19 9.74
N GLU A 28 22.63 -2.39 9.64
CA GLU A 28 22.92 -3.54 10.51
C GLU A 28 24.09 -4.39 10.01
N SER A 29 24.86 -3.91 9.05
CA SER A 29 25.97 -4.65 8.43
C SER A 29 25.53 -5.92 7.71
N LYS A 30 24.25 -6.03 7.32
CA LYS A 30 23.73 -7.08 6.46
C LYS A 30 23.89 -6.69 4.99
N TYR A 31 24.15 -7.66 4.13
CA TYR A 31 24.09 -7.43 2.69
C TYR A 31 22.62 -7.36 2.26
N SER A 32 22.27 -6.36 1.47
CA SER A 32 20.90 -6.15 1.05
C SER A 32 20.80 -5.70 -0.40
N GLN A 33 19.70 -6.04 -1.04
CA GLN A 33 19.41 -5.67 -2.42
C GLN A 33 17.94 -5.31 -2.54
N SER A 34 17.64 -4.09 -3.02
CA SER A 34 16.30 -3.69 -3.45
C SER A 34 16.18 -3.89 -4.95
N ILE A 35 15.14 -4.62 -5.38
CA ILE A 35 14.88 -4.97 -6.77
C ILE A 35 13.51 -4.39 -7.15
N PRO A 36 13.45 -3.15 -7.67
CA PRO A 36 12.21 -2.58 -8.15
C PRO A 36 11.81 -3.24 -9.48
N MET A 37 10.53 -3.63 -9.59
CA MET A 37 9.99 -4.05 -10.87
C MET A 37 9.38 -2.83 -11.56
N TYR A 38 10.03 -2.37 -12.61
CA TYR A 38 9.52 -1.30 -13.47
C TYR A 38 8.76 -1.91 -14.63
N GLY A 39 7.52 -1.49 -14.82
CA GLY A 39 6.68 -1.86 -15.95
C GLY A 39 6.04 -0.61 -16.58
N THR A 40 4.97 -0.77 -17.33
CA THR A 40 4.12 0.32 -17.81
C THR A 40 3.29 0.90 -16.65
N GLU A 41 3.97 1.35 -15.60
CA GLU A 41 3.34 1.76 -14.36
C GLU A 41 2.45 2.98 -14.58
N ARG A 42 1.18 2.82 -14.21
CA ARG A 42 0.23 3.92 -14.13
C ARG A 42 -0.13 4.14 -12.67
N ARG A 43 -0.43 5.36 -12.29
CA ARG A 43 -0.94 5.65 -10.96
C ARG A 43 -2.18 4.79 -10.67
N GLY A 44 -2.15 4.05 -9.55
CA GLY A 44 -3.20 3.14 -9.12
C GLY A 44 -3.04 1.68 -9.57
N ALA A 45 -2.32 1.40 -10.67
CA ALA A 45 -2.08 0.02 -11.09
C ALA A 45 -1.28 -0.78 -10.05
N PRO A 46 -1.53 -2.10 -9.90
CA PRO A 46 -0.71 -2.95 -9.03
C PRO A 46 0.75 -2.93 -9.43
N VAL A 47 1.64 -2.78 -8.44
CA VAL A 47 3.10 -2.79 -8.61
C VAL A 47 3.73 -3.67 -7.55
N THR A 48 4.88 -4.27 -7.88
CA THR A 48 5.68 -5.07 -6.96
C THR A 48 7.09 -4.53 -6.86
N ALA A 49 7.69 -4.70 -5.69
CA ALA A 49 9.12 -4.50 -5.46
C ALA A 49 9.63 -5.66 -4.59
N PHE A 50 10.91 -5.93 -4.67
CA PHE A 50 11.51 -7.03 -3.91
C PHE A 50 12.71 -6.55 -3.11
N VAL A 51 12.98 -7.25 -1.99
CA VAL A 51 14.16 -7.05 -1.17
C VAL A 51 14.79 -8.40 -0.88
N ARG A 52 16.11 -8.49 -0.97
CA ARG A 52 16.91 -9.58 -0.41
C ARG A 52 17.78 -9.06 0.71
N ILE A 53 17.86 -9.84 1.77
CA ILE A 53 18.73 -9.59 2.93
C ILE A 53 19.52 -10.84 3.21
N GLY A 54 20.82 -10.73 3.41
CA GLY A 54 21.68 -11.86 3.67
C GLY A 54 22.96 -11.48 4.41
N GLU A 55 23.70 -12.48 4.85
CA GLU A 55 24.98 -12.31 5.56
C GLU A 55 26.20 -12.38 4.63
N LYS A 56 26.01 -12.79 3.37
CA LYS A 56 27.11 -12.99 2.41
C LYS A 56 27.12 -11.90 1.35
N GLU A 57 28.32 -11.45 1.01
CA GLU A 57 28.56 -10.44 -0.03
C GLU A 57 27.99 -10.82 -1.40
N LYS A 58 28.04 -12.11 -1.74
CA LYS A 58 27.52 -12.58 -3.03
C LYS A 58 26.04 -12.88 -2.93
N MET A 59 25.22 -11.95 -3.39
CA MET A 59 23.77 -12.09 -3.52
C MET A 59 23.41 -12.67 -4.89
N VAL A 60 22.41 -13.54 -4.90
CA VAL A 60 21.83 -14.08 -6.13
C VAL A 60 21.15 -12.96 -6.92
N ARG A 61 21.26 -12.96 -8.26
CA ARG A 61 20.64 -11.92 -9.10
C ARG A 61 19.37 -12.38 -9.84
N SER A 62 18.91 -13.61 -9.56
CA SER A 62 17.64 -14.12 -10.12
C SER A 62 16.43 -13.36 -9.57
N LEU A 63 15.30 -13.49 -10.25
CA LEU A 63 14.02 -13.01 -9.70
C LEU A 63 13.64 -13.79 -8.45
N ILE A 64 12.86 -13.17 -7.56
CA ILE A 64 12.30 -13.79 -6.37
C ILE A 64 10.95 -14.41 -6.74
N HIS A 65 10.86 -15.73 -6.66
CA HIS A 65 9.64 -16.49 -6.95
C HIS A 65 8.98 -17.01 -5.67
N GLU A 66 9.78 -17.34 -4.66
CA GLU A 66 9.34 -17.95 -3.40
C GLU A 66 9.75 -17.06 -2.21
N PRO A 67 9.07 -15.92 -2.00
CA PRO A 67 9.41 -15.02 -0.90
C PRO A 67 9.15 -15.68 0.47
N ASP A 68 9.97 -15.33 1.47
CA ASP A 68 9.74 -15.65 2.88
C ASP A 68 8.66 -14.74 3.49
N TYR A 69 8.62 -13.49 3.03
CA TYR A 69 7.70 -12.47 3.52
C TYR A 69 7.01 -11.72 2.37
N VAL A 70 5.72 -11.46 2.55
CA VAL A 70 4.96 -10.60 1.64
C VAL A 70 4.41 -9.41 2.43
N VAL A 71 4.71 -8.20 1.96
CA VAL A 71 4.26 -6.93 2.55
C VAL A 71 3.26 -6.26 1.60
N VAL A 72 2.07 -5.93 2.08
CA VAL A 72 0.99 -5.36 1.27
C VAL A 72 0.64 -3.96 1.76
N LEU A 73 0.93 -2.95 0.94
CA LEU A 73 0.72 -1.54 1.27
C LEU A 73 -0.74 -1.11 1.08
N ASP A 74 -1.48 -1.79 0.21
CA ASP A 74 -2.85 -1.44 -0.13
C ASP A 74 -3.83 -2.50 0.36
N PRO A 75 -4.79 -2.14 1.23
CA PRO A 75 -5.73 -3.09 1.82
C PRO A 75 -6.61 -3.83 0.81
N LEU A 76 -6.88 -3.21 -0.35
CA LEU A 76 -7.78 -3.76 -1.36
C LEU A 76 -7.07 -4.68 -2.37
N LEU A 77 -5.73 -4.68 -2.42
CA LEU A 77 -4.99 -5.54 -3.37
C LEU A 77 -5.28 -7.03 -3.19
N ARG A 78 -5.52 -7.49 -1.96
CA ARG A 78 -5.85 -8.90 -1.68
C ARG A 78 -7.13 -9.39 -2.37
N LYS A 79 -8.03 -8.47 -2.76
CA LYS A 79 -9.27 -8.79 -3.49
C LYS A 79 -9.02 -9.03 -4.98
N THR A 80 -7.96 -8.49 -5.55
CA THR A 80 -7.70 -8.43 -7.00
C THR A 80 -6.44 -9.17 -7.43
N VAL A 81 -5.45 -9.26 -6.53
CA VAL A 81 -4.17 -9.91 -6.79
C VAL A 81 -3.97 -11.07 -5.82
N ASP A 82 -3.41 -12.18 -6.29
CA ASP A 82 -2.95 -13.25 -5.41
C ASP A 82 -1.67 -12.84 -4.69
N ILE A 83 -1.85 -12.22 -3.53
CA ILE A 83 -0.73 -11.78 -2.71
C ILE A 83 0.05 -12.96 -2.09
N THR A 84 -0.52 -14.17 -2.09
CA THR A 84 0.10 -15.37 -1.52
C THR A 84 0.82 -16.23 -2.55
N GLU A 85 0.76 -15.89 -3.84
CA GLU A 85 1.42 -16.65 -4.90
C GLU A 85 2.91 -16.83 -4.61
N GLY A 86 3.37 -18.07 -4.59
CA GLY A 86 4.77 -18.42 -4.32
C GLY A 86 5.25 -18.18 -2.88
N LEU A 87 4.44 -17.65 -1.96
CA LEU A 87 4.83 -17.51 -0.56
C LEU A 87 5.15 -18.88 0.04
N ARG A 88 6.30 -19.00 0.71
CA ARG A 88 6.74 -20.24 1.36
C ARG A 88 5.75 -20.70 2.41
N GLU A 89 5.72 -22.00 2.72
CA GLU A 89 4.76 -22.58 3.67
C GLU A 89 4.89 -22.02 5.09
N ASP A 90 6.11 -21.69 5.50
CA ASP A 90 6.43 -21.03 6.77
C ASP A 90 6.46 -19.50 6.67
N GLY A 91 6.07 -18.95 5.51
CA GLY A 91 6.09 -17.55 5.21
C GLY A 91 5.06 -16.74 5.99
N MET A 92 5.23 -15.41 5.96
CA MET A 92 4.37 -14.49 6.69
C MET A 92 3.89 -13.34 5.81
N LEU A 93 2.63 -12.92 6.02
CA LEU A 93 2.02 -11.75 5.43
C LEU A 93 2.05 -10.57 6.41
N VAL A 94 2.45 -9.39 5.94
CA VAL A 94 2.34 -8.11 6.67
C VAL A 94 1.41 -7.20 5.86
N LEU A 95 0.23 -6.94 6.40
CA LEU A 95 -0.86 -6.28 5.69
C LEU A 95 -1.15 -4.90 6.28
N ASN A 96 -1.26 -3.91 5.40
CA ASN A 96 -1.96 -2.68 5.76
C ASN A 96 -3.46 -2.99 5.80
N SER A 97 -3.99 -3.13 6.99
CA SER A 97 -5.40 -3.47 7.22
C SER A 97 -5.85 -2.99 8.59
N SER A 98 -7.09 -2.48 8.66
CA SER A 98 -7.77 -2.17 9.92
C SER A 98 -8.41 -3.40 10.55
N ILE A 99 -8.46 -4.52 9.83
CA ILE A 99 -9.06 -5.79 10.25
C ILE A 99 -7.98 -6.59 11.02
N PRO A 100 -8.31 -7.19 12.18
CA PRO A 100 -7.37 -8.01 12.92
C PRO A 100 -7.02 -9.32 12.16
N PRO A 101 -5.84 -9.94 12.46
CA PRO A 101 -5.38 -11.14 11.75
C PRO A 101 -6.40 -12.28 11.69
N GLU A 102 -7.18 -12.47 12.75
CA GLU A 102 -8.15 -13.57 12.90
C GLU A 102 -9.38 -13.42 11.98
N GLU A 103 -9.63 -12.22 11.47
CA GLU A 103 -10.69 -11.92 10.52
C GLU A 103 -10.19 -11.87 9.07
N ILE A 104 -8.87 -11.95 8.85
CA ILE A 104 -8.30 -12.05 7.50
C ILE A 104 -8.56 -13.44 6.95
N GLU A 105 -9.22 -13.51 5.79
CA GLU A 105 -9.53 -14.76 5.10
C GLU A 105 -8.40 -15.16 4.14
N LEU A 106 -7.87 -16.38 4.27
CA LEU A 106 -6.86 -16.97 3.40
C LEU A 106 -7.16 -18.43 3.08
N LEU A 107 -6.60 -18.93 1.98
CA LEU A 107 -6.70 -20.35 1.57
C LEU A 107 -5.70 -21.26 2.30
N LYS A 108 -4.63 -20.68 2.87
CA LYS A 108 -3.56 -21.40 3.56
C LYS A 108 -3.24 -20.75 4.91
N PRO A 109 -2.76 -21.52 5.90
CA PRO A 109 -2.55 -21.07 7.26
C PRO A 109 -1.23 -20.28 7.43
N TYR A 110 -1.02 -19.25 6.62
CA TYR A 110 0.12 -18.35 6.79
C TYR A 110 -0.02 -17.53 8.07
N ARG A 111 1.07 -17.19 8.72
CA ARG A 111 1.06 -16.17 9.77
C ARG A 111 0.76 -14.80 9.15
N VAL A 112 -0.03 -14.00 9.86
CA VAL A 112 -0.45 -12.68 9.39
C VAL A 112 -0.14 -11.64 10.45
N ALA A 113 0.41 -10.51 10.02
CA ALA A 113 0.48 -9.29 10.79
C ALA A 113 -0.38 -8.22 10.13
N THR A 114 -1.17 -7.49 10.90
CA THR A 114 -1.99 -6.38 10.43
C THR A 114 -1.67 -5.10 11.18
N VAL A 115 -1.76 -3.98 10.47
CA VAL A 115 -1.64 -2.63 11.02
C VAL A 115 -2.42 -1.66 10.13
N ASP A 116 -3.15 -0.73 10.72
CA ASP A 116 -3.80 0.35 9.97
C ASP A 116 -2.80 1.47 9.63
N ALA A 117 -1.86 1.14 8.73
CA ALA A 117 -0.83 2.07 8.28
C ALA A 117 -1.43 3.30 7.56
N THR A 118 -2.62 3.18 6.99
CA THR A 118 -3.33 4.27 6.33
C THR A 118 -3.73 5.35 7.33
N ASN A 119 -4.42 4.99 8.41
CA ASN A 119 -4.82 5.94 9.43
C ASN A 119 -3.63 6.49 10.22
N ILE A 120 -2.62 5.67 10.52
CA ILE A 120 -1.37 6.13 11.13
C ILE A 120 -0.73 7.22 10.25
N SER A 121 -0.58 6.98 8.95
CA SER A 121 0.01 7.94 8.03
C SER A 121 -0.83 9.21 7.89
N LEU A 122 -2.15 9.11 7.88
CA LEU A 122 -3.04 10.28 7.87
C LEU A 122 -2.86 11.14 9.12
N LYS A 123 -2.77 10.54 10.31
CA LYS A 123 -2.57 11.24 11.58
C LYS A 123 -1.19 11.89 11.68
N THR A 124 -0.13 11.18 11.25
CA THR A 124 1.26 11.62 11.44
C THR A 124 1.75 12.53 10.31
N LEU A 125 1.41 12.20 9.06
CA LEU A 125 1.91 12.87 7.85
C LEU A 125 0.85 13.79 7.19
N GLY A 126 -0.42 13.68 7.60
CA GLY A 126 -1.54 14.36 6.95
C GLY A 126 -1.85 13.84 5.54
N ARG A 127 -1.25 12.71 5.14
CA ARG A 127 -1.40 12.07 3.82
C ARG A 127 -1.36 10.54 3.97
N PRO A 128 -2.11 9.78 3.15
CA PRO A 128 -2.15 8.32 3.21
C PRO A 128 -0.91 7.69 2.53
N ILE A 129 0.28 8.02 2.98
CA ILE A 129 1.55 7.51 2.44
C ILE A 129 2.04 6.40 3.38
N THR A 130 1.63 5.17 3.12
CA THR A 130 1.79 4.01 4.01
C THR A 130 3.18 3.36 3.95
N ASN A 131 4.02 3.75 3.01
CA ASN A 131 5.29 3.09 2.69
C ASN A 131 6.30 3.04 3.85
N THR A 132 6.30 4.01 4.75
CA THR A 132 7.16 4.02 5.95
C THR A 132 6.48 3.32 7.12
N ALA A 133 5.22 3.61 7.40
CA ALA A 133 4.48 2.98 8.49
C ALA A 133 4.49 1.45 8.39
N ILE A 134 4.25 0.88 7.20
CA ILE A 134 4.23 -0.58 7.01
C ILE A 134 5.56 -1.25 7.35
N LEU A 135 6.70 -0.52 7.27
CA LEU A 135 8.00 -1.05 7.67
C LEU A 135 8.11 -1.22 9.19
N GLY A 136 7.45 -0.38 9.98
CA GLY A 136 7.32 -0.58 11.42
C GLY A 136 6.61 -1.89 11.75
N ALA A 137 5.51 -2.17 11.05
CA ALA A 137 4.81 -3.45 11.17
C ALA A 137 5.69 -4.64 10.74
N PHE A 138 6.46 -4.51 9.66
CA PHE A 138 7.40 -5.53 9.22
C PHE A 138 8.45 -5.82 10.32
N CYS A 139 9.05 -4.79 10.91
CA CYS A 139 10.01 -4.97 12.02
C CYS A 139 9.38 -5.71 13.20
N ARG A 140 8.18 -5.31 13.61
CA ARG A 140 7.46 -5.93 14.74
C ARG A 140 7.14 -7.40 14.50
N ALA A 141 6.69 -7.70 13.27
CA ALA A 141 6.19 -9.02 12.92
C ALA A 141 7.32 -10.03 12.71
N THR A 142 8.44 -9.61 12.12
CA THR A 142 9.49 -10.52 11.65
C THR A 142 10.76 -10.49 12.48
N GLY A 143 11.12 -9.33 13.04
CA GLY A 143 12.41 -9.15 13.72
C GLY A 143 13.64 -9.19 12.80
N GLU A 144 13.44 -9.27 11.47
CA GLU A 144 14.53 -9.40 10.49
C GLU A 144 15.38 -8.14 10.35
N VAL A 145 14.78 -6.99 10.60
CA VAL A 145 15.44 -5.69 10.65
C VAL A 145 14.94 -4.95 11.88
N GLY A 146 15.85 -4.34 12.62
CA GLY A 146 15.54 -3.60 13.84
C GLY A 146 14.80 -2.29 13.56
N LEU A 147 13.94 -1.89 14.50
CA LEU A 147 13.16 -0.65 14.42
C LEU A 147 14.08 0.58 14.27
N ASP A 148 15.15 0.66 15.06
CA ASP A 148 16.08 1.79 15.04
C ASP A 148 16.78 1.94 13.68
N SER A 149 17.07 0.81 13.02
CA SER A 149 17.69 0.79 11.71
C SER A 149 16.74 1.32 10.63
N VAL A 150 15.45 0.98 10.70
CA VAL A 150 14.43 1.53 9.81
C VAL A 150 14.23 3.02 10.05
N ILE A 151 14.16 3.45 11.31
CA ILE A 151 14.09 4.87 11.69
C ILE A 151 15.32 5.63 11.17
N GLY A 152 16.51 5.06 11.31
CA GLY A 152 17.75 5.61 10.78
C GLY A 152 17.73 5.79 9.26
N ALA A 153 17.28 4.77 8.53
CA ALA A 153 17.13 4.81 7.08
C ALA A 153 16.12 5.87 6.63
N VAL A 154 15.00 6.00 7.36
CA VAL A 154 13.97 7.01 7.09
C VAL A 154 14.51 8.43 7.30
N LYS A 155 15.21 8.69 8.42
CA LYS A 155 15.79 10.00 8.71
C LYS A 155 16.92 10.35 7.74
N GLN A 156 17.67 9.37 7.28
CA GLN A 156 18.68 9.55 6.23
C GLN A 156 18.05 9.91 4.88
N GLN A 157 16.94 9.28 4.52
CA GLN A 157 16.21 9.54 3.26
C GLN A 157 15.58 10.94 3.25
N TRP A 158 15.02 11.36 4.39
CA TRP A 158 14.36 12.66 4.55
C TRP A 158 14.91 13.40 5.78
N PRO A 159 15.95 14.24 5.62
CA PRO A 159 16.44 15.03 6.74
C PRO A 159 15.40 16.02 7.29
N GLY A 160 15.45 16.27 8.60
CA GLY A 160 14.63 17.27 9.27
C GLY A 160 13.19 16.81 9.55
N ARG A 161 12.25 17.76 9.59
CA ARG A 161 10.87 17.53 10.05
C ARG A 161 10.14 16.37 9.33
N LEU A 162 10.35 16.20 8.04
CA LEU A 162 9.69 15.14 7.29
C LEU A 162 10.18 13.76 7.73
N GLY A 163 11.48 13.62 7.98
CA GLY A 163 12.05 12.37 8.52
C GLY A 163 11.52 12.06 9.91
N GLU A 164 11.41 13.05 10.80
CA GLU A 164 10.86 12.85 12.13
C GLU A 164 9.38 12.40 12.10
N LEU A 165 8.57 13.00 11.21
CA LEU A 165 7.17 12.58 11.06
C LEU A 165 7.04 11.16 10.50
N ASN A 166 7.88 10.79 9.54
CA ASN A 166 7.91 9.43 9.01
C ASN A 166 8.44 8.42 10.05
N ALA A 167 9.47 8.79 10.82
CA ALA A 167 9.97 7.97 11.93
C ALA A 167 8.86 7.69 12.96
N LYS A 168 8.10 8.73 13.33
CA LYS A 168 6.94 8.57 14.23
C LYS A 168 5.90 7.62 13.65
N ALA A 169 5.63 7.68 12.33
CA ALA A 169 4.71 6.75 11.69
C ALA A 169 5.21 5.29 11.75
N VAL A 170 6.53 5.07 11.63
CA VAL A 170 7.17 3.75 11.80
C VAL A 170 7.00 3.24 13.23
N GLU A 171 7.29 4.07 14.23
CA GLU A 171 7.16 3.75 15.66
C GLU A 171 5.70 3.40 16.03
N GLU A 172 4.74 4.26 15.64
CA GLU A 172 3.32 4.05 15.90
C GLU A 172 2.82 2.76 15.24
N ALA A 173 3.26 2.47 14.02
CA ALA A 173 2.91 1.22 13.34
C ALA A 173 3.53 -0.01 14.01
N PHE A 174 4.78 0.07 14.49
CA PHE A 174 5.41 -1.01 15.24
C PHE A 174 4.63 -1.35 16.51
N GLU A 175 4.18 -0.35 17.25
CA GLU A 175 3.42 -0.52 18.51
C GLU A 175 2.01 -1.08 18.28
N ASN A 176 1.36 -0.68 17.19
CA ASN A 176 -0.02 -1.04 16.87
C ASN A 176 -0.15 -2.24 15.90
N THR A 177 0.93 -3.00 15.69
CA THR A 177 0.89 -4.20 14.87
C THR A 177 0.38 -5.39 15.64
N HIS A 178 -0.65 -6.04 15.11
CA HIS A 178 -1.21 -7.28 15.62
C HIS A 178 -0.68 -8.45 14.79
N VAL A 179 -0.25 -9.52 15.47
CA VAL A 179 0.25 -10.75 14.84
C VAL A 179 -0.63 -11.92 15.27
N GLY A 180 -1.14 -12.68 14.31
CA GLY A 180 -2.04 -13.80 14.58
C GLY A 180 -2.14 -14.78 13.42
N ASN A 181 -3.15 -15.64 13.49
CA ASN A 181 -3.46 -16.59 12.45
C ASN A 181 -4.74 -16.18 11.72
N PRO A 182 -4.81 -16.31 10.39
CA PRO A 182 -5.96 -15.94 9.61
C PRO A 182 -7.10 -16.95 9.75
N ARG A 183 -8.28 -16.57 9.33
CA ARG A 183 -9.39 -17.48 9.09
C ARG A 183 -9.15 -18.24 7.79
N ILE A 184 -9.15 -19.57 7.85
CA ILE A 184 -8.98 -20.40 6.66
C ILE A 184 -10.34 -20.64 6.00
N ILE A 185 -10.39 -20.40 4.68
CA ILE A 185 -11.56 -20.59 3.84
C ILE A 185 -11.23 -21.55 2.69
N GLU A 186 -12.24 -22.24 2.16
CA GLU A 186 -12.05 -23.21 1.06
C GLU A 186 -11.90 -22.53 -0.30
N GLU A 187 -12.55 -21.39 -0.50
CA GLU A 187 -12.55 -20.65 -1.77
C GLU A 187 -12.51 -19.14 -1.52
N MET A 188 -11.66 -18.45 -2.26
CA MET A 188 -11.57 -17.00 -2.19
C MET A 188 -12.41 -16.35 -3.29
N LYS A 189 -13.43 -15.59 -2.90
CA LYS A 189 -14.18 -14.75 -3.84
C LYS A 189 -13.29 -13.59 -4.29
N ARG A 190 -12.71 -13.70 -5.47
CA ARG A 190 -12.00 -12.56 -6.11
C ARG A 190 -12.99 -11.80 -6.98
N THR A 191 -13.13 -10.52 -6.72
CA THR A 191 -13.81 -9.60 -7.63
C THR A 191 -12.87 -9.34 -8.81
N VAL A 192 -13.07 -10.06 -9.90
CA VAL A 192 -12.40 -9.72 -11.17
C VAL A 192 -13.24 -8.61 -11.81
N ALA A 193 -12.76 -7.37 -11.71
CA ALA A 193 -13.39 -6.28 -12.45
C ALA A 193 -13.28 -6.55 -13.97
N PRO A 194 -14.23 -6.10 -14.79
CA PRO A 194 -14.12 -6.16 -16.24
C PRO A 194 -12.78 -5.58 -16.70
N VAL A 195 -12.18 -6.16 -17.76
CA VAL A 195 -10.82 -5.77 -18.25
C VAL A 195 -10.69 -4.27 -18.48
N GLU A 196 -11.77 -3.56 -18.75
CA GLU A 196 -11.82 -2.11 -18.99
C GLU A 196 -12.01 -1.30 -17.69
N SER A 197 -12.45 -1.90 -16.60
CA SER A 197 -12.67 -1.21 -15.32
C SER A 197 -11.36 -0.78 -14.66
N ARG A 198 -11.44 0.35 -13.93
CA ARG A 198 -10.36 0.88 -13.08
C ARG A 198 -10.77 0.89 -11.60
N ALA A 199 -11.93 0.33 -11.27
CA ALA A 199 -12.46 0.27 -9.91
C ALA A 199 -11.44 -0.35 -8.94
N ASP A 200 -10.74 -1.39 -9.37
CA ASP A 200 -9.73 -2.10 -8.57
C ASP A 200 -8.40 -1.33 -8.38
N TRP A 201 -8.27 -0.15 -9.00
CA TRP A 201 -7.02 0.62 -8.97
C TRP A 201 -7.00 1.69 -7.89
N ARG A 202 -8.09 1.86 -7.13
CA ARG A 202 -8.21 2.93 -6.14
C ARG A 202 -8.28 2.42 -4.71
N THR A 203 -7.69 3.16 -3.81
CA THR A 203 -7.84 3.06 -2.35
C THR A 203 -8.74 4.20 -1.84
N PHE A 204 -8.82 5.27 -2.62
CA PHE A 204 -9.62 6.46 -2.33
C PHE A 204 -10.55 6.73 -3.49
N LYS A 205 -11.80 7.03 -3.20
CA LYS A 205 -12.80 7.46 -4.19
C LYS A 205 -13.19 8.93 -3.97
N PRO A 206 -13.40 9.71 -5.03
CA PRO A 206 -13.93 11.05 -4.90
C PRO A 206 -15.44 10.99 -4.57
N GLU A 207 -15.87 11.82 -3.64
CA GLU A 207 -17.29 12.05 -3.35
C GLU A 207 -17.67 13.48 -3.71
N VAL A 208 -18.86 13.65 -4.30
CA VAL A 208 -19.37 14.95 -4.75
C VAL A 208 -20.40 15.48 -3.77
N ASP A 209 -20.14 16.62 -3.15
CA ASP A 209 -21.17 17.41 -2.48
C ASP A 209 -21.94 18.21 -3.54
N VAL A 210 -23.08 17.66 -3.96
CA VAL A 210 -23.92 18.23 -5.02
C VAL A 210 -24.44 19.63 -4.63
N SER A 211 -24.59 19.91 -3.33
CA SER A 211 -25.06 21.21 -2.84
C SER A 211 -24.04 22.33 -3.09
N LYS A 212 -22.74 22.02 -3.02
CA LYS A 212 -21.64 22.95 -3.26
C LYS A 212 -21.24 23.02 -4.73
N CYS A 213 -21.55 21.98 -5.53
CA CYS A 213 -21.12 21.92 -6.91
C CYS A 213 -21.73 23.05 -7.74
N THR A 214 -20.88 23.85 -8.38
CA THR A 214 -21.28 24.97 -9.25
C THR A 214 -21.37 24.61 -10.73
N GLY A 215 -21.01 23.37 -11.11
CA GLY A 215 -21.00 22.93 -12.49
C GLY A 215 -19.87 23.51 -13.34
N CYS A 216 -18.77 23.96 -12.72
CA CYS A 216 -17.65 24.62 -13.41
C CYS A 216 -16.86 23.72 -14.38
N LYS A 217 -17.09 22.41 -14.38
CA LYS A 217 -16.47 21.39 -15.24
C LYS A 217 -14.97 21.15 -15.02
N MET A 218 -14.30 21.77 -14.02
CA MET A 218 -12.87 21.58 -13.81
C MET A 218 -12.53 20.10 -13.55
N CYS A 219 -13.30 19.40 -12.72
CA CYS A 219 -13.12 17.97 -12.44
C CYS A 219 -13.30 17.11 -13.70
N TRP A 220 -14.20 17.47 -14.62
CA TRP A 220 -14.41 16.80 -15.89
C TRP A 220 -13.24 17.03 -16.86
N ILE A 221 -12.75 18.27 -16.99
CA ILE A 221 -11.65 18.63 -17.90
C ILE A 221 -10.36 17.93 -17.50
N PHE A 222 -10.06 17.89 -16.19
CA PHE A 222 -8.80 17.32 -15.68
C PHE A 222 -8.86 15.82 -15.37
N CYS A 223 -10.00 15.16 -15.55
CA CYS A 223 -10.10 13.72 -15.32
C CYS A 223 -9.33 12.92 -16.38
N PRO A 224 -8.22 12.23 -16.03
CA PRO A 224 -7.41 11.50 -17.01
C PRO A 224 -8.09 10.23 -17.54
N GLU A 225 -9.13 9.76 -16.88
CA GLU A 225 -9.90 8.57 -17.27
C GLU A 225 -11.25 8.93 -17.89
N HIS A 226 -11.57 10.23 -18.05
CA HIS A 226 -12.85 10.73 -18.54
C HIS A 226 -14.09 10.11 -17.86
N CYS A 227 -13.95 9.75 -16.59
CA CYS A 227 -14.99 9.08 -15.80
C CYS A 227 -15.92 10.03 -15.04
N ILE A 228 -15.91 11.33 -15.34
CA ILE A 228 -16.80 12.32 -14.74
C ILE A 228 -17.72 12.88 -15.80
N GLU A 229 -19.01 12.83 -15.54
CA GLU A 229 -20.04 13.38 -16.40
C GLU A 229 -20.71 14.58 -15.73
N MET A 230 -21.35 15.42 -16.54
CA MET A 230 -22.16 16.55 -16.07
C MET A 230 -23.63 16.23 -16.30
N VAL A 231 -24.34 15.91 -15.22
CA VAL A 231 -25.79 15.61 -15.24
C VAL A 231 -26.51 16.77 -14.55
N GLU A 232 -27.45 17.41 -15.22
CA GLU A 232 -28.21 18.58 -14.72
C GLU A 232 -27.32 19.70 -14.13
N GLY A 233 -26.14 19.89 -14.77
CA GLY A 233 -25.17 20.90 -14.33
C GLY A 233 -24.33 20.52 -13.10
N LYS A 234 -24.40 19.28 -12.64
CA LYS A 234 -23.63 18.74 -11.49
C LYS A 234 -22.71 17.63 -11.95
N SER A 235 -21.59 17.46 -11.21
CA SER A 235 -20.65 16.37 -11.49
C SER A 235 -21.18 15.04 -10.99
N VAL A 236 -21.08 14.00 -11.83
CA VAL A 236 -21.36 12.60 -11.49
C VAL A 236 -20.13 11.77 -11.85
N VAL A 237 -19.66 10.93 -10.93
CA VAL A 237 -18.47 10.09 -11.13
C VAL A 237 -18.90 8.68 -11.50
N ASN A 238 -18.40 8.18 -12.64
CA ASN A 238 -18.48 6.77 -12.97
C ASN A 238 -17.32 6.04 -12.29
N TYR A 239 -17.65 5.31 -11.22
CA TYR A 239 -16.65 4.63 -10.40
C TYR A 239 -16.03 3.40 -11.07
N ASP A 240 -16.63 2.83 -12.12
CA ASP A 240 -16.04 1.70 -12.85
C ASP A 240 -14.73 2.09 -13.53
N PHE A 241 -14.60 3.35 -13.93
CA PHE A 241 -13.39 3.87 -14.60
C PHE A 241 -12.55 4.79 -13.73
N CYS A 242 -13.02 5.17 -12.56
CA CYS A 242 -12.30 6.05 -11.64
C CYS A 242 -11.12 5.31 -10.97
N LYS A 243 -9.90 5.79 -11.17
CA LYS A 243 -8.69 5.24 -10.51
C LYS A 243 -8.31 5.92 -9.20
N GLY A 244 -9.14 6.81 -8.66
CA GLY A 244 -8.91 7.47 -7.38
C GLY A 244 -7.69 8.41 -7.32
N CYS A 245 -7.30 9.03 -8.43
CA CYS A 245 -6.08 9.84 -8.50
C CYS A 245 -6.14 11.16 -7.73
N GLY A 246 -7.33 11.63 -7.33
CA GLY A 246 -7.55 12.82 -6.51
C GLY A 246 -7.49 14.16 -7.25
N ILE A 247 -7.16 14.22 -8.54
CA ILE A 247 -7.04 15.46 -9.30
C ILE A 247 -8.33 16.27 -9.23
N CYS A 248 -9.50 15.61 -9.36
CA CYS A 248 -10.79 16.26 -9.31
C CYS A 248 -11.09 16.94 -7.98
N ALA A 249 -10.57 16.42 -6.87
CA ALA A 249 -10.73 17.03 -5.54
C ALA A 249 -9.77 18.23 -5.36
N GLU A 250 -8.53 18.10 -5.82
CA GLU A 250 -7.52 19.17 -5.75
C GLU A 250 -7.91 20.38 -6.62
N GLU A 251 -8.44 20.12 -7.81
CA GLU A 251 -8.80 21.17 -8.78
C GLU A 251 -10.21 21.75 -8.55
N CYS A 252 -10.95 21.30 -7.52
CA CYS A 252 -12.29 21.81 -7.28
C CYS A 252 -12.27 23.19 -6.59
N PRO A 253 -12.60 24.29 -7.28
CA PRO A 253 -12.44 25.66 -6.74
C PRO A 253 -13.37 25.96 -5.55
N VAL A 254 -14.44 25.17 -5.38
CA VAL A 254 -15.44 25.36 -4.32
C VAL A 254 -15.42 24.24 -3.28
N GLY A 255 -14.46 23.31 -3.36
CA GLY A 255 -14.34 22.19 -2.43
C GLY A 255 -15.58 21.27 -2.42
N ALA A 256 -16.27 21.16 -3.55
CA ALA A 256 -17.42 20.28 -3.72
C ALA A 256 -17.01 18.80 -3.94
N MET A 257 -15.73 18.54 -4.18
CA MET A 257 -15.18 17.20 -4.40
C MET A 257 -14.23 16.90 -3.26
N SER A 258 -14.41 15.78 -2.56
CA SER A 258 -13.54 15.31 -1.50
C SER A 258 -13.12 13.85 -1.74
N MET A 259 -11.99 13.41 -1.18
CA MET A 259 -11.54 12.03 -1.29
C MET A 259 -11.89 11.26 -0.01
N ARG A 260 -12.56 10.11 -0.15
CA ARG A 260 -12.86 9.18 0.93
C ARG A 260 -12.09 7.87 0.74
N ILE A 261 -11.63 7.25 1.83
CA ILE A 261 -11.07 5.89 1.80
C ILE A 261 -12.18 4.93 1.39
N GLU A 262 -11.90 4.06 0.44
CA GLU A 262 -12.75 2.93 0.10
C GLU A 262 -12.57 1.86 1.18
N SER A 263 -13.64 1.50 1.88
CA SER A 263 -13.58 0.57 3.02
C SER A 263 -13.30 -0.86 2.55
N GLU A 264 -12.51 -1.61 3.33
CA GLU A 264 -12.30 -3.05 3.12
C GLU A 264 -13.59 -3.86 3.33
N THR A 265 -14.56 -3.31 4.05
CA THR A 265 -15.83 -3.95 4.44
C THR A 265 -17.02 -3.53 3.58
N GLU A 266 -16.87 -2.54 2.67
CA GLU A 266 -17.90 -2.19 1.70
C GLU A 266 -17.90 -3.23 0.56
N GLU A 267 -19.00 -3.99 0.41
CA GLU A 267 -19.27 -4.89 -0.72
C GLU A 267 -19.78 -4.13 -1.95
#